data_6d6abe67d452bdda91d96bb268373007
#
_entry.id   6d6abe67d452bdda91d96bb268373007
#
_cell.length_a   1.000
_cell.length_b   1.000
_cell.length_c   1.000
_cell.angle_alpha   90.00
_cell.angle_beta   90.00
_cell.angle_gamma   90.00
#
_symmetry.space_group_name_H-M   'P 1'
#
loop_
_entity.id
_entity.type
_entity.pdbx_description
1 polymer ?
#
loop_
_entity_poly.entity_id
_entity_poly.type
_entity_poly.pdbx_seq_one_letter_code
_entity_poly.pdbx_strand_id
1 'polypeptide(L)' 'MLDEIWKLLDNEYKVYTESKRTRNKILKLIGEAKFTGTVYSKNGKEFGWDILFTEEYLKRIKTLIKND' A
#
# COMPACT_ATOMS: atom_id res chain seq x y z
N MET A 1 -4.33 2.20 13.94
CA MET A 1 -4.25 1.81 12.56
C MET A 1 -2.80 1.56 12.17
N LEU A 2 -2.53 0.45 11.48
CA LEU A 2 -1.17 0.02 11.23
C LEU A 2 -0.82 0.20 9.75
N ASP A 3 -0.03 1.23 9.47
CA ASP A 3 0.50 1.45 8.12
C ASP A 3 2.01 1.36 8.21
N GLU A 4 2.59 0.43 7.44
CA GLU A 4 4.03 0.21 7.46
C GLU A 4 4.59 0.10 6.06
N ILE A 5 5.82 0.55 5.90
CA ILE A 5 6.53 0.47 4.62
C ILE A 5 7.84 -0.28 4.83
N TRP A 6 8.11 -1.26 3.96
CA TRP A 6 9.35 -2.02 3.98
C TRP A 6 10.06 -1.90 2.65
N LYS A 7 11.38 -1.85 2.71
CA LYS A 7 12.21 -1.96 1.52
C LYS A 7 12.46 -3.44 1.25
N LEU A 8 12.17 -3.90 0.06
CA LEU A 8 12.38 -5.30 -0.33
C LEU A 8 13.68 -5.48 -1.09
N LEU A 9 13.87 -4.69 -2.15
CA LEU A 9 15.07 -4.69 -2.98
C LEU A 9 15.42 -3.25 -3.28
N ASP A 10 16.50 -3.01 -4.02
CA ASP A 10 17.01 -1.66 -4.25
C ASP A 10 15.96 -0.65 -4.74
N ASN A 11 15.04 -1.09 -5.59
CA ASN A 11 14.03 -0.20 -6.14
C ASN A 11 12.60 -0.69 -5.85
N GLU A 12 12.47 -1.59 -4.89
CA GLU A 12 11.17 -2.21 -4.61
C GLU A 12 10.81 -2.07 -3.15
N TYR A 13 9.58 -1.63 -2.90
CA TYR A 13 9.04 -1.42 -1.57
C TYR A 13 7.67 -2.05 -1.46
N LYS A 14 7.26 -2.29 -0.22
CA LYS A 14 5.94 -2.80 0.09
C LYS A 14 5.33 -1.93 1.16
N VAL A 15 4.06 -1.57 0.99
CA VAL A 15 3.29 -0.88 2.02
C VAL A 15 2.15 -1.77 2.48
N TYR A 16 1.98 -1.85 3.79
CA TYR A 16 0.83 -2.54 4.39
C TYR A 16 -0.09 -1.50 5.00
N THR A 17 -1.37 -1.62 4.76
CA THR A 17 -2.36 -0.74 5.36
C THR A 17 -3.62 -1.52 5.72
N GLU A 18 -4.27 -1.10 6.79
CA GLU A 18 -5.56 -1.63 7.19
C GLU A 18 -6.69 -0.63 6.91
N SER A 19 -6.34 0.49 6.29
CA SER A 19 -7.30 1.52 5.92
C SER A 19 -7.70 1.37 4.45
N LYS A 20 -8.97 1.12 4.22
CA LYS A 20 -9.48 1.01 2.85
C LYS A 20 -9.31 2.33 2.10
N ARG A 21 -9.46 3.44 2.81
CA ARG A 21 -9.27 4.77 2.24
C ARG A 21 -7.84 4.98 1.77
N THR A 22 -6.87 4.62 2.61
CA THR A 22 -5.47 4.70 2.27
C THR A 22 -5.15 3.79 1.10
N ARG A 23 -5.66 2.56 1.10
CA ARG A 23 -5.48 1.63 0.00
C ARG A 23 -5.96 2.24 -1.32
N ASN A 24 -7.15 2.82 -1.32
CA ASN A 24 -7.71 3.39 -2.54
C ASN A 24 -6.87 4.56 -3.07
N LYS A 25 -6.35 5.38 -2.17
CA LYS A 25 -5.47 6.49 -2.55
C LYS A 25 -4.16 6.00 -3.15
N ILE A 26 -3.59 4.96 -2.57
CA ILE A 26 -2.34 4.38 -3.06
C ILE A 26 -2.56 3.78 -4.45
N LEU A 27 -3.65 3.03 -4.63
CA LEU A 27 -3.96 2.42 -5.92
C LEU A 27 -4.19 3.46 -7.01
N LYS A 28 -4.79 4.59 -6.66
CA LYS A 28 -4.96 5.69 -7.60
C LYS A 28 -3.62 6.28 -8.00
N LEU A 29 -2.71 6.38 -7.06
CA LEU A 29 -1.39 6.96 -7.30
C LEU A 29 -0.56 6.09 -8.25
N ILE A 30 -0.52 4.78 -8.00
CA ILE A 30 0.32 3.87 -8.80
C ILE A 30 -0.40 3.28 -10.00
N GLY A 31 -1.74 3.45 -10.06
CA GLY A 31 -2.56 2.85 -11.11
C GLY A 31 -3.06 1.46 -10.72
N GLU A 32 -4.36 1.27 -10.70
CA GLU A 32 -4.96 0.00 -10.29
C GLU A 32 -4.51 -1.18 -11.15
N ALA A 33 -4.25 -0.94 -12.42
CA ALA A 33 -3.80 -1.99 -13.33
C ALA A 33 -2.41 -2.52 -12.97
N LYS A 34 -1.66 -1.79 -12.17
CA LYS A 34 -0.31 -2.18 -11.72
C LYS A 34 -0.31 -2.75 -10.32
N PHE A 35 -1.47 -2.94 -9.73
CA PHE A 35 -1.56 -3.47 -8.37
C PHE A 35 -0.94 -4.85 -8.28
N THR A 36 -0.01 -4.99 -7.36
CA THR A 36 0.62 -6.26 -7.05
C THR A 36 0.74 -6.32 -5.54
N GLY A 37 0.29 -7.41 -4.95
CA GLY A 37 0.38 -7.53 -3.50
C GLY A 37 -0.58 -8.59 -2.98
N THR A 38 -0.84 -8.50 -1.68
CA THR A 38 -1.66 -9.49 -0.99
C THR A 38 -2.84 -8.81 -0.30
N VAL A 39 -4.00 -9.45 -0.40
CA VAL A 39 -5.18 -9.02 0.34
C VAL A 39 -5.37 -9.98 1.50
N TYR A 40 -5.50 -9.44 2.70
CA TYR A 40 -5.75 -10.23 3.89
C TYR A 40 -7.22 -10.16 4.26
N SER A 41 -7.82 -11.32 4.46
CA SER A 41 -9.24 -11.37 4.78
C SER A 41 -9.51 -12.37 5.90
N LYS A 42 -10.61 -12.15 6.60
CA LYS A 42 -11.07 -13.04 7.67
C LYS A 42 -12.58 -13.09 7.60
N ASN A 43 -13.13 -14.31 7.59
CA ASN A 43 -14.58 -14.52 7.51
C ASN A 43 -15.22 -13.79 6.33
N GLY A 44 -14.52 -13.79 5.20
CA GLY A 44 -15.01 -13.16 3.98
C GLY A 44 -14.89 -11.63 3.94
N LYS A 45 -14.30 -11.03 4.97
CA LYS A 45 -14.10 -9.58 5.01
C LYS A 45 -12.64 -9.24 4.87
N GLU A 46 -12.33 -8.34 3.96
CA GLU A 46 -10.97 -7.83 3.78
C GLU A 46 -10.64 -6.85 4.89
N PHE A 47 -9.45 -6.99 5.52
CA PHE A 47 -9.05 -6.11 6.61
C PHE A 47 -7.67 -5.49 6.42
N GLY A 48 -6.91 -5.94 5.46
CA GLY A 48 -5.58 -5.40 5.25
C GLY A 48 -5.07 -5.68 3.84
N TRP A 49 -4.15 -4.86 3.39
CA TRP A 49 -3.61 -4.94 2.03
C TRP A 49 -2.14 -4.63 2.01
N ASP A 50 -1.36 -5.50 1.31
CA ASP A 50 0.02 -5.20 0.96
C ASP A 50 0.03 -4.73 -0.48
N ILE A 51 0.74 -3.63 -0.74
CA ILE A 51 0.86 -3.10 -2.10
C ILE A 51 2.33 -2.92 -2.41
N LEU A 52 2.77 -3.49 -3.53
CA LEU A 52 4.15 -3.36 -3.98
C LEU A 52 4.28 -2.13 -4.87
N PHE A 53 5.37 -1.39 -4.70
CA PHE A 53 5.59 -0.20 -5.50
C PHE A 53 7.09 0.05 -5.66
N THR A 54 7.45 0.93 -6.60
CA THR A 54 8.83 1.29 -6.85
C THR A 54 9.20 2.57 -6.13
N GLU A 55 10.52 2.83 -6.04
CA GLU A 55 11.05 3.95 -5.28
C GLU A 55 10.48 5.31 -5.72
N GLU A 56 10.09 5.44 -6.99
CA GLU A 56 9.54 6.70 -7.49
C GLU A 56 8.27 7.15 -6.75
N TYR A 57 7.54 6.22 -6.15
CA TYR A 57 6.32 6.52 -5.40
C TYR A 57 6.53 6.62 -3.90
N LEU A 58 7.73 6.29 -3.43
CA LEU A 58 8.00 6.18 -2.00
C LEU A 58 7.66 7.44 -1.22
N LYS A 59 8.14 8.59 -1.70
CA LYS A 59 7.93 9.87 -1.01
C LYS A 59 6.45 10.23 -0.95
N ARG A 60 5.74 10.02 -2.04
CA ARG A 60 4.31 10.32 -2.12
C ARG A 60 3.49 9.41 -1.22
N ILE A 61 3.84 8.14 -1.18
CA ILE A 61 3.13 7.18 -0.33
C ILE A 61 3.37 7.48 1.14
N LYS A 62 4.60 7.84 1.51
CA LYS A 62 4.90 8.24 2.89
C LYS A 62 4.06 9.45 3.31
N THR A 63 3.95 10.43 2.45
CA THR A 63 3.15 11.62 2.72
C THR A 63 1.68 11.26 2.85
N LEU A 64 1.20 10.40 1.97
CA LEU A 64 -0.20 9.96 1.98
C LEU A 64 -0.56 9.25 3.28
N ILE A 65 0.30 8.34 3.73
CA ILE A 65 0.09 7.60 4.98
C ILE A 65 0.10 8.55 6.17
N LYS A 66 1.03 9.50 6.18
CA LYS A 66 1.17 10.45 7.28
C LYS A 66 -0.07 11.33 7.44
N ASN A 67 -0.72 11.68 6.34
CA ASN A 67 -1.85 12.60 6.33
C ASN A 67 -3.22 11.92 6.33
N ASP A 68 -3.24 10.60 6.33
CA ASP A 68 -4.50 9.85 6.31
C ASP A 68 -4.88 9.32 7.75
#